data_031e0bc87aafbcce9ddde76f5cf0915e
#
_entry.id   031e0bc87aafbcce9ddde76f5cf0915e
#
_cell.length_a   1.000
_cell.length_b   1.000
_cell.length_c   1.000
_cell.angle_alpha   90.00
_cell.angle_beta   90.00
_cell.angle_gamma   90.00
#
_symmetry.space_group_name_H-M   'P 1'
#
loop_
_entity.id
_entity.type
_entity.pdbx_description
1 polymer ?
#
loop_
_entity_poly.entity_id
_entity_poly.type
_entity_poly.pdbx_seq_one_letter_code
_entity_poly.pdbx_strand_id
1 'polypeptide(L)'
;MKMERLQKAMAEAGVASRRASEKLIVEGHVKVNGKLVTELGTKVSSSDQVTVDGVPLEREQPEYYLLNKPRGVITSAHDEHGRKTVVDILKEGGVTARIYPVGRLDYDTTGVLLLTNDGALANKLMHPSFKIEKTYVAKVKGLISNHDLEPVSYTHLR
;
A
#
# COMPACT_ATOMS: atom_id res chain seq x y z
N MET A 1 21.77 10.76 -11.08
CA MET A 1 21.30 9.88 -10.01
C MET A 1 19.87 10.24 -9.66
N LYS A 2 19.00 9.23 -9.48
CA LYS A 2 17.58 9.48 -9.17
C LYS A 2 17.45 9.80 -7.67
N MET A 3 16.99 11.01 -7.36
CA MET A 3 16.69 11.44 -6.00
C MET A 3 15.26 11.05 -5.63
N GLU A 4 15.07 10.54 -4.44
CA GLU A 4 13.74 10.23 -3.89
C GLU A 4 13.57 10.79 -2.47
N ARG A 5 12.34 10.95 -2.02
CA ARG A 5 12.07 11.44 -0.66
C ARG A 5 12.51 10.40 0.37
N LEU A 6 13.13 10.84 1.45
CA LEU A 6 13.65 9.99 2.52
C LEU A 6 12.58 9.06 3.10
N GLN A 7 11.37 9.56 3.41
CA GLN A 7 10.27 8.73 3.90
C GLN A 7 9.80 7.67 2.89
N LYS A 8 10.01 7.92 1.57
CA LYS A 8 9.72 6.91 0.54
C LYS A 8 10.78 5.81 0.58
N ALA A 9 12.06 6.16 0.64
CA ALA A 9 13.15 5.19 0.75
C ALA A 9 12.99 4.31 1.99
N MET A 10 12.63 4.89 3.15
CA MET A 10 12.34 4.16 4.38
C MET A 10 11.16 3.19 4.23
N ALA A 11 10.09 3.62 3.56
CA ALA A 11 8.93 2.76 3.34
C ALA A 11 9.23 1.60 2.36
N GLU A 12 10.04 1.83 1.33
CA GLU A 12 10.49 0.81 0.39
C GLU A 12 11.49 -0.18 1.03
N ALA A 13 12.18 0.24 2.07
CA ALA A 13 13.03 -0.61 2.89
C ALA A 13 12.27 -1.34 4.02
N GLY A 14 10.94 -1.28 4.04
CA GLY A 14 10.13 -2.01 5.01
C GLY A 14 10.09 -1.42 6.43
N VAL A 15 10.73 -0.27 6.69
CA VAL A 15 10.81 0.32 8.04
C VAL A 15 9.43 0.65 8.59
N ALA A 16 8.64 1.44 7.84
CA ALA A 16 7.32 1.88 8.26
C ALA A 16 6.51 2.41 7.06
N SER A 17 5.26 2.81 7.26
CA SER A 17 4.52 3.56 6.23
C SER A 17 5.19 4.92 5.99
N ARG A 18 4.91 5.58 4.85
CA ARG A 18 5.47 6.91 4.56
C ARG A 18 5.16 7.91 5.67
N ARG A 19 3.92 7.93 6.19
CA ARG A 19 3.52 8.81 7.32
C ARG A 19 4.24 8.47 8.62
N ALA A 20 4.36 7.18 8.94
CA ALA A 20 5.11 6.76 10.13
C ALA A 20 6.62 7.04 9.97
N SER A 21 7.17 6.93 8.77
CA SER A 21 8.55 7.31 8.47
C SER A 21 8.77 8.83 8.62
N GLU A 22 7.81 9.67 8.20
CA GLU A 22 7.86 11.12 8.45
C GLU A 22 7.93 11.42 9.95
N LYS A 23 7.16 10.71 10.76
CA LYS A 23 7.20 10.85 12.22
C LYS A 23 8.57 10.47 12.79
N LEU A 24 9.14 9.35 12.37
CA LEU A 24 10.49 8.93 12.77
C LEU A 24 11.57 9.95 12.38
N ILE A 25 11.45 10.60 11.22
CA ILE A 25 12.37 11.65 10.79
C ILE A 25 12.29 12.86 11.75
N VAL A 26 11.09 13.36 12.00
CA VAL A 26 10.88 14.54 12.88
C VAL A 26 11.33 14.25 14.32
N GLU A 27 11.09 13.03 14.80
CA GLU A 27 11.49 12.60 16.16
C GLU A 27 12.99 12.31 16.32
N GLY A 28 13.78 12.43 15.22
CA GLY A 28 15.25 12.35 15.29
C GLY A 28 15.83 10.93 15.25
N HIS A 29 15.09 9.96 14.74
CA HIS A 29 15.54 8.57 14.62
C HIS A 29 16.41 8.30 13.40
N VAL A 30 16.51 9.26 12.45
CA VAL A 30 17.07 9.02 11.12
C VAL A 30 18.35 9.81 10.89
N LYS A 31 19.39 9.12 10.39
CA LYS A 31 20.62 9.75 9.93
C LYS A 31 20.85 9.45 8.45
N VAL A 32 21.38 10.42 7.74
CA VAL A 32 21.82 10.30 6.34
C VAL A 32 23.31 10.63 6.30
N ASN A 33 24.13 9.69 5.83
CA ASN A 33 25.60 9.82 5.81
C ASN A 33 26.17 10.21 7.19
N GLY A 34 25.62 9.63 8.26
CA GLY A 34 26.02 9.89 9.64
C GLY A 34 25.46 11.17 10.26
N LYS A 35 24.78 12.04 9.51
CA LYS A 35 24.20 13.27 10.00
C LYS A 35 22.73 13.10 10.32
N LEU A 36 22.30 13.60 11.49
CA LEU A 36 20.89 13.61 11.89
C LEU A 36 20.06 14.45 10.91
N VAL A 37 18.93 13.89 10.49
CA VAL A 37 17.96 14.55 9.60
C VAL A 37 16.60 14.57 10.28
N THR A 38 16.02 15.76 10.46
CA THR A 38 14.70 15.97 11.06
C THR A 38 13.73 16.71 10.13
N GLU A 39 14.22 17.19 8.99
CA GLU A 39 13.41 17.97 8.05
C GLU A 39 12.63 17.07 7.09
N LEU A 40 11.30 17.30 7.02
CA LEU A 40 10.45 16.71 6.00
C LEU A 40 10.79 17.24 4.61
N GLY A 41 10.68 16.37 3.61
CA GLY A 41 11.03 16.74 2.23
C GLY A 41 12.48 16.46 1.85
N THR A 42 13.34 16.07 2.79
CA THR A 42 14.70 15.61 2.52
C THR A 42 14.70 14.54 1.44
N LYS A 43 15.62 14.68 0.48
CA LYS A 43 15.80 13.74 -0.62
C LYS A 43 17.12 13.00 -0.44
N VAL A 44 17.10 11.74 -0.81
CA VAL A 44 18.27 10.85 -0.80
C VAL A 44 18.43 10.17 -2.15
N SER A 45 19.66 9.77 -2.45
CA SER A 45 20.02 8.97 -3.60
C SER A 45 20.31 7.51 -3.20
N SER A 46 20.49 6.65 -4.17
CA SER A 46 20.88 5.25 -3.91
C SER A 46 22.29 5.09 -3.31
N SER A 47 23.12 6.14 -3.39
CA SER A 47 24.47 6.16 -2.81
C SER A 47 24.52 6.69 -1.38
N ASP A 48 23.43 7.29 -0.89
CA ASP A 48 23.38 7.80 0.47
C ASP A 48 23.15 6.66 1.45
N GLN A 49 23.94 6.65 2.52
CA GLN A 49 23.78 5.71 3.62
C GLN A 49 22.75 6.25 4.61
N VAL A 50 21.61 5.62 4.67
CA VAL A 50 20.54 5.96 5.61
C VAL A 50 20.49 4.95 6.73
N THR A 51 20.42 5.41 7.98
CA THR A 51 20.22 4.58 9.16
C THR A 51 19.00 5.06 9.96
N VAL A 52 18.28 4.12 10.53
CA VAL A 52 17.17 4.38 11.47
C VAL A 52 17.52 3.72 12.80
N ASP A 53 17.65 4.51 13.86
CA ASP A 53 18.15 4.05 15.17
C ASP A 53 19.45 3.25 15.07
N GLY A 54 20.35 3.67 14.15
CA GLY A 54 21.63 3.03 13.90
C GLY A 54 21.59 1.81 12.97
N VAL A 55 20.39 1.35 12.57
CA VAL A 55 20.25 0.20 11.65
C VAL A 55 20.23 0.72 10.20
N PRO A 56 21.14 0.24 9.33
CA PRO A 56 21.14 0.61 7.91
C PRO A 56 19.86 0.19 7.20
N LEU A 57 19.40 1.02 6.25
CA LEU A 57 18.31 0.64 5.37
C LEU A 57 18.77 -0.41 4.37
N GLU A 58 18.10 -1.55 4.38
CA GLU A 58 18.19 -2.56 3.34
C GLU A 58 16.92 -2.52 2.52
N ARG A 59 17.04 -2.46 1.18
CA ARG A 59 15.86 -2.50 0.32
C ARG A 59 15.27 -3.90 0.34
N GLU A 60 14.00 -4.00 0.69
CA GLU A 60 13.24 -5.24 0.52
C GLU A 60 13.17 -5.60 -0.98
N GLN A 61 13.27 -6.90 -1.27
CA GLN A 61 12.99 -7.40 -2.62
C GLN A 61 11.50 -7.21 -2.92
N PRO A 62 11.13 -6.87 -4.16
CA PRO A 62 9.72 -6.77 -4.53
C PRO A 62 9.03 -8.13 -4.41
N GLU A 63 7.90 -8.14 -3.71
CA GLU A 63 7.04 -9.31 -3.58
C GLU A 63 5.62 -8.99 -4.07
N TYR A 64 4.98 -9.99 -4.66
CA TYR A 64 3.67 -9.85 -5.31
C TYR A 64 2.78 -11.02 -4.93
N TYR A 65 1.58 -10.72 -4.41
CA TYR A 65 0.62 -11.72 -3.97
C TYR A 65 -0.75 -11.42 -4.55
N LEU A 66 -1.39 -12.46 -5.09
CA LEU A 66 -2.80 -12.42 -5.48
C LEU A 66 -3.62 -13.14 -4.41
N LEU A 67 -4.52 -12.42 -3.79
CA LEU A 67 -5.45 -12.94 -2.81
C LEU A 67 -6.85 -13.02 -3.44
N ASN A 68 -7.49 -14.18 -3.36
CA ASN A 68 -8.94 -14.24 -3.49
C ASN A 68 -9.54 -13.80 -2.14
N LYS A 69 -9.82 -12.50 -2.02
CA LYS A 69 -10.27 -11.91 -0.77
C LYS A 69 -11.60 -12.54 -0.33
N PRO A 70 -11.68 -13.13 0.87
CA PRO A 70 -12.93 -13.63 1.41
C PRO A 70 -13.81 -12.49 1.94
N ARG A 71 -15.07 -12.79 2.22
CA ARG A 71 -15.96 -11.92 3.00
C ARG A 71 -15.47 -11.80 4.44
N GLY A 72 -15.85 -10.72 5.11
CA GLY A 72 -15.54 -10.52 6.52
C GLY A 72 -14.10 -10.12 6.79
N VAL A 73 -13.38 -9.63 5.76
CA VAL A 73 -12.00 -9.19 5.85
C VAL A 73 -11.86 -7.78 5.27
N ILE A 74 -11.11 -6.95 5.97
CA ILE A 74 -10.91 -5.55 5.61
C ILE A 74 -9.73 -5.42 4.66
N THR A 75 -9.90 -4.62 3.61
CA THR A 75 -8.82 -4.22 2.72
C THR A 75 -8.03 -3.07 3.33
N SER A 76 -7.12 -3.40 4.22
CA SER A 76 -6.20 -2.46 4.87
C SER A 76 -4.90 -3.16 5.22
N ALA A 77 -3.84 -2.38 5.39
CA ALA A 77 -2.57 -2.86 5.92
C ALA A 77 -2.62 -3.01 7.46
N HIS A 78 -3.51 -2.27 8.12
CA HIS A 78 -3.72 -2.32 9.57
C HIS A 78 -5.15 -1.86 9.89
N ASP A 79 -5.74 -2.39 10.96
CA ASP A 79 -7.04 -1.97 11.46
C ASP A 79 -6.97 -1.63 12.94
N GLU A 80 -7.39 -0.43 13.30
CA GLU A 80 -7.35 0.08 14.67
C GLU A 80 -8.36 -0.61 15.61
N HIS A 81 -9.38 -1.24 15.03
CA HIS A 81 -10.42 -1.96 15.77
C HIS A 81 -10.14 -3.47 15.92
N GLY A 82 -8.95 -3.94 15.50
CA GLY A 82 -8.55 -5.34 15.63
C GLY A 82 -9.29 -6.31 14.71
N ARG A 83 -9.97 -5.81 13.66
CA ARG A 83 -10.63 -6.67 12.68
C ARG A 83 -9.60 -7.28 11.74
N LYS A 84 -9.85 -8.51 11.28
CA LYS A 84 -8.96 -9.21 10.37
C LYS A 84 -8.79 -8.46 9.05
N THR A 85 -7.55 -8.24 8.64
CA THR A 85 -7.21 -7.57 7.40
C THR A 85 -6.67 -8.56 6.34
N VAL A 86 -6.62 -8.11 5.09
CA VAL A 86 -5.99 -8.88 4.00
C VAL A 86 -4.50 -9.14 4.24
N VAL A 87 -3.83 -8.23 4.94
CA VAL A 87 -2.41 -8.39 5.29
C VAL A 87 -2.24 -9.45 6.37
N ASP A 88 -3.17 -9.56 7.33
CA ASP A 88 -3.13 -10.61 8.36
C ASP A 88 -3.23 -12.00 7.75
N ILE A 89 -4.06 -12.18 6.71
CA ILE A 89 -4.16 -13.45 5.98
C ILE A 89 -2.81 -13.87 5.41
N LEU A 90 -2.08 -12.94 4.79
CA LEU A 90 -0.79 -13.25 4.19
C LEU A 90 0.30 -13.49 5.24
N LYS A 91 0.27 -12.76 6.35
CA LYS A 91 1.18 -13.01 7.49
C LYS A 91 0.95 -14.40 8.10
N GLU A 92 -0.29 -14.84 8.26
CA GLU A 92 -0.63 -16.19 8.68
C GLU A 92 -0.11 -17.24 7.68
N GLY A 93 -0.03 -16.89 6.39
CA GLY A 93 0.59 -17.68 5.33
C GLY A 93 2.12 -17.64 5.28
N GLY A 94 2.77 -16.94 6.23
CA GLY A 94 4.23 -16.88 6.33
C GLY A 94 4.89 -15.71 5.61
N VAL A 95 4.12 -14.75 5.08
CA VAL A 95 4.66 -13.54 4.45
C VAL A 95 5.20 -12.60 5.52
N THR A 96 6.48 -12.28 5.46
CA THR A 96 7.18 -11.40 6.41
C THR A 96 7.41 -9.99 5.86
N ALA A 97 7.47 -9.83 4.53
CA ALA A 97 7.65 -8.55 3.87
C ALA A 97 6.53 -7.57 4.21
N ARG A 98 6.86 -6.29 4.23
CA ARG A 98 5.89 -5.23 4.45
C ARG A 98 5.07 -4.96 3.19
N ILE A 99 4.04 -5.75 2.97
CA ILE A 99 3.11 -5.63 1.84
C ILE A 99 1.87 -4.81 2.20
N TYR A 100 1.20 -4.29 1.18
CA TYR A 100 -0.07 -3.58 1.30
C TYR A 100 -0.95 -3.84 0.08
N PRO A 101 -2.28 -3.72 0.24
CA PRO A 101 -3.21 -3.97 -0.87
C PRO A 101 -3.12 -2.88 -1.95
N VAL A 102 -3.26 -3.32 -3.20
CA VAL A 102 -3.39 -2.46 -4.38
C VAL A 102 -4.86 -2.31 -4.72
N GLY A 103 -5.42 -1.16 -4.37
CA GLY A 103 -6.87 -0.92 -4.42
C GLY A 103 -7.60 -1.47 -3.20
N ARG A 104 -8.91 -1.52 -3.30
CA ARG A 104 -9.79 -1.91 -2.19
C ARG A 104 -10.99 -2.71 -2.68
N LEU A 105 -11.35 -3.72 -1.92
CA LEU A 105 -12.64 -4.40 -1.96
C LEU A 105 -13.31 -4.23 -0.61
N ASP A 106 -14.62 -4.02 -0.59
CA ASP A 106 -15.38 -3.82 0.63
C ASP A 106 -15.39 -5.10 1.50
N TYR A 107 -15.76 -4.93 2.77
CA TYR A 107 -15.78 -6.00 3.77
C TYR A 107 -16.51 -7.26 3.30
N ASP A 108 -17.68 -7.09 2.67
CA ASP A 108 -18.52 -8.16 2.17
C ASP A 108 -18.25 -8.54 0.70
N THR A 109 -17.33 -7.85 0.04
CA THR A 109 -16.97 -8.13 -1.36
C THR A 109 -15.86 -9.17 -1.42
N THR A 110 -16.02 -10.13 -2.32
CA THR A 110 -15.01 -11.16 -2.64
C THR A 110 -14.37 -10.86 -3.99
N GLY A 111 -13.17 -11.36 -4.21
CA GLY A 111 -12.53 -11.26 -5.53
C GLY A 111 -11.02 -11.11 -5.46
N VAL A 112 -10.44 -10.93 -6.63
CA VAL A 112 -8.99 -10.81 -6.80
C VAL A 112 -8.50 -9.47 -6.25
N LEU A 113 -7.54 -9.54 -5.35
CA LEU A 113 -6.84 -8.40 -4.78
C LEU A 113 -5.33 -8.64 -4.87
N LEU A 114 -4.62 -7.71 -5.47
CA LEU A 114 -3.16 -7.71 -5.49
C LEU A 114 -2.64 -7.04 -4.21
N LEU A 115 -1.63 -7.66 -3.59
CA LEU A 115 -0.85 -7.06 -2.50
C LEU A 115 0.63 -7.08 -2.86
N THR A 116 1.35 -6.02 -2.55
CA THR A 116 2.77 -5.90 -2.90
C THR A 116 3.46 -4.85 -2.02
N ASN A 117 4.79 -4.88 -1.98
CA ASN A 117 5.65 -3.80 -1.47
C ASN A 117 6.24 -2.93 -2.62
N ASP A 118 5.94 -3.25 -3.88
CA ASP A 118 6.34 -2.45 -5.06
C ASP A 118 5.43 -1.22 -5.22
N GLY A 119 5.85 -0.09 -4.66
CA GLY A 119 5.11 1.16 -4.73
C GLY A 119 4.98 1.75 -6.14
N ALA A 120 5.90 1.44 -7.04
CA ALA A 120 5.84 1.93 -8.42
C ALA A 120 4.75 1.18 -9.21
N LEU A 121 4.70 -0.15 -9.08
CA LEU A 121 3.64 -0.96 -9.67
C LEU A 121 2.28 -0.61 -9.05
N ALA A 122 2.19 -0.55 -7.72
CA ALA A 122 0.95 -0.18 -7.04
C ALA A 122 0.38 1.16 -7.54
N ASN A 123 1.24 2.17 -7.70
CA ASN A 123 0.82 3.46 -8.24
C ASN A 123 0.30 3.35 -9.68
N LYS A 124 0.97 2.60 -10.55
CA LYS A 124 0.52 2.39 -11.94
C LYS A 124 -0.86 1.72 -11.99
N LEU A 125 -1.11 0.77 -11.10
CA LEU A 125 -2.38 0.02 -11.08
C LEU A 125 -3.53 0.80 -10.42
N MET A 126 -3.23 1.72 -9.51
CA MET A 126 -4.25 2.47 -8.76
C MET A 126 -4.52 3.87 -9.31
N HIS A 127 -3.51 4.54 -9.86
CA HIS A 127 -3.66 5.94 -10.25
C HIS A 127 -4.56 6.09 -11.49
N PRO A 128 -5.58 6.96 -11.46
CA PRO A 128 -6.56 7.09 -12.54
C PRO A 128 -5.96 7.42 -13.91
N SER A 129 -4.81 8.09 -13.97
CA SER A 129 -4.14 8.44 -15.24
C SER A 129 -3.71 7.24 -16.06
N PHE A 130 -3.51 6.07 -15.45
CA PHE A 130 -3.13 4.85 -16.15
C PHE A 130 -4.32 4.06 -16.71
N LYS A 131 -5.56 4.45 -16.38
CA LYS A 131 -6.81 3.90 -16.93
C LYS A 131 -6.89 2.36 -16.89
N ILE A 132 -6.39 1.75 -15.81
CA ILE A 132 -6.49 0.30 -15.62
C ILE A 132 -7.94 -0.09 -15.40
N GLU A 133 -8.48 -0.88 -16.30
CA GLU A 133 -9.85 -1.38 -16.22
C GLU A 133 -10.04 -2.37 -15.08
N LYS A 134 -11.19 -2.28 -14.42
CA LYS A 134 -11.61 -3.19 -13.35
C LYS A 134 -13.01 -3.67 -13.64
N THR A 135 -13.19 -4.97 -13.66
CA THR A 135 -14.50 -5.60 -13.87
C THR A 135 -15.08 -6.09 -12.56
N TYR A 136 -16.31 -5.70 -12.28
CA TYR A 136 -17.08 -6.14 -11.12
C TYR A 136 -18.33 -6.89 -11.57
N VAL A 137 -18.63 -7.98 -10.88
CA VAL A 137 -19.89 -8.69 -11.06
C VAL A 137 -20.74 -8.48 -9.82
N ALA A 138 -21.84 -7.75 -9.98
CA ALA A 138 -22.80 -7.51 -8.91
C ALA A 138 -24.00 -8.44 -9.04
N LYS A 139 -24.24 -9.24 -8.00
CA LYS A 139 -25.47 -10.04 -7.90
C LYS A 139 -26.52 -9.26 -7.14
N VAL A 140 -27.59 -8.92 -7.82
CA VAL A 140 -28.70 -8.15 -7.27
C VAL A 140 -29.96 -9.01 -7.11
N LYS A 141 -30.87 -8.58 -6.24
CA LYS A 141 -32.16 -9.21 -6.03
C LYS A 141 -33.22 -8.45 -6.84
N GLY A 142 -33.98 -9.16 -7.68
CA GLY A 142 -35.02 -8.57 -8.53
C GLY A 142 -34.54 -8.19 -9.93
N LEU A 143 -35.41 -7.56 -10.70
CA LEU A 143 -35.13 -7.03 -12.04
C LEU A 143 -34.68 -5.59 -11.94
N ILE A 144 -33.56 -5.29 -12.59
CA ILE A 144 -33.01 -3.93 -12.66
C ILE A 144 -33.35 -3.37 -14.03
N SER A 145 -33.94 -2.16 -14.08
CA SER A 145 -34.17 -1.44 -15.33
C SER A 145 -32.87 -0.80 -15.85
N ASN A 146 -32.80 -0.56 -17.16
CA ASN A 146 -31.65 0.15 -17.74
C ASN A 146 -31.45 1.55 -17.11
N HIS A 147 -32.52 2.21 -16.69
CA HIS A 147 -32.46 3.49 -16.00
C HIS A 147 -31.78 3.39 -14.62
N ASP A 148 -31.96 2.29 -13.90
CA ASP A 148 -31.32 2.06 -12.61
C ASP A 148 -29.84 1.70 -12.74
N LEU A 149 -29.41 1.20 -13.91
CA LEU A 149 -28.01 0.83 -14.17
C LEU A 149 -27.11 2.04 -14.49
N GLU A 150 -27.63 3.12 -15.04
CA GLU A 150 -26.82 4.29 -15.41
C GLU A 150 -26.05 4.91 -14.25
N PRO A 151 -26.65 5.19 -13.07
CA PRO A 151 -25.92 5.75 -11.93
C PRO A 151 -24.83 4.82 -11.39
N VAL A 152 -25.04 3.51 -11.46
CA VAL A 152 -24.08 2.51 -10.98
C VAL A 152 -22.82 2.48 -11.84
N SER A 153 -22.94 2.66 -13.16
CA SER A 153 -21.82 2.71 -14.09
C SER A 153 -20.86 3.87 -13.84
N TYR A 154 -21.34 4.96 -13.27
CA TYR A 154 -20.56 6.18 -13.00
C TYR A 154 -20.01 6.25 -11.56
N THR A 155 -20.62 5.55 -10.59
CA THR A 155 -20.24 5.65 -9.16
C THR A 155 -19.10 4.74 -8.77
N HIS A 156 -18.82 3.68 -9.50
CA HIS A 156 -17.78 2.68 -9.17
C HIS A 156 -16.40 2.97 -9.78
N LEU A 157 -16.23 4.09 -10.47
CA LEU A 157 -14.98 4.50 -11.10
C LEU A 157 -14.11 5.43 -10.24
N ARG A 158 -14.41 5.55 -8.95
CA ARG A 158 -13.60 6.33 -8.00
C ARG A 158 -12.76 5.45 -7.09
#